data_7bccb9f945b9ad8879f8e428fa83eeb5
#
_entry.id   7bccb9f945b9ad8879f8e428fa83eeb5
#
_cell.length_a   1.000
_cell.length_b   1.000
_cell.length_c   1.000
_cell.angle_alpha   90.00
_cell.angle_beta   90.00
_cell.angle_gamma   90.00
#
_symmetry.space_group_name_H-M   'P 1'
#
loop_
_entity.id
_entity.type
_entity.pdbx_description
1 polymer ?
#
loop_
_entity_poly.entity_id
_entity_poly.type
_entity_poly.pdbx_seq_one_letter_code
_entity_poly.pdbx_strand_id
1 'polypeptide(L)'
;MALRSANNGFEEWIPSRIRLLESQDFEHGAPGTVVQDFETLLSLMGDQGLPVTPSHLLAIKSLETINRSLTHPLELGLKRAVQKSYPPVNGLYLLLRATGLALIDANLKKPRLKLDPQLMQSWRSLNAAERYFALLKAWWGRATEEIIGERGSLGGEILANTLAFIQRFPKAGTLMVKAPHDVETLRYHPGLHNLALLELFGLLDIRLGSLAEGRGWRPERLRLTDWGKALLGSYADFLWQPPDQEEESAPPMLALRALFQPLECFESWSRTVRPHIEGWRKDLEVPEPPFQPGPHLFKVSLGTGCWRRIAIGGDSSLEALAATILDAFSFDQDHLYRFSYKDRFGRSVEIHHPDSADDFDGASAAEVTVGDLPLYQGMRIGFLFDFGDQWDFDIQTENVNVGAMVGKSQVLERHGEAPEQYGGW
;
A
#
# COMPACT_ATOMS: atom_id res chain seq x y z
N MET A 1 19.15 2.56 25.24
CA MET A 1 20.17 1.82 26.03
C MET A 1 19.88 0.32 26.14
N ALA A 2 18.66 -0.16 25.96
CA ALA A 2 18.33 -1.60 26.01
C ALA A 2 18.67 -2.40 24.71
N LEU A 3 18.98 -1.73 23.61
CA LEU A 3 19.28 -2.37 22.31
C LEU A 3 20.74 -2.81 22.16
N ARG A 4 21.68 -2.25 22.94
CA ARG A 4 23.10 -2.63 22.89
C ARG A 4 23.41 -3.98 23.55
N SER A 5 22.55 -4.51 24.43
CA SER A 5 22.82 -5.82 25.08
C SER A 5 22.40 -7.04 24.21
N ALA A 6 21.74 -6.80 23.07
CA ALA A 6 21.36 -7.85 22.13
C ALA A 6 22.47 -8.20 21.11
N ASN A 7 23.48 -7.33 20.96
CA ASN A 7 24.51 -7.47 19.91
C ASN A 7 25.52 -8.62 20.14
N ASN A 8 25.74 -9.10 21.37
CA ASN A 8 26.73 -10.14 21.63
C ASN A 8 26.34 -11.58 21.19
N GLY A 9 25.17 -11.76 20.58
CA GLY A 9 24.74 -13.01 19.96
C GLY A 9 24.66 -12.97 18.44
N PHE A 10 24.91 -11.81 17.79
CA PHE A 10 24.70 -11.63 16.38
C PHE A 10 25.87 -12.04 15.48
N GLU A 11 27.10 -11.89 15.92
CA GLU A 11 28.30 -12.21 15.11
C GLU A 11 28.48 -13.70 14.79
N GLU A 12 28.10 -14.60 15.69
CA GLU A 12 28.11 -16.05 15.41
C GLU A 12 26.98 -16.54 14.52
N TRP A 13 26.00 -15.70 14.29
CA TRP A 13 24.74 -16.03 13.56
C TRP A 13 24.82 -15.82 12.04
N ILE A 14 25.74 -14.98 11.56
CA ILE A 14 25.81 -14.61 10.13
C ILE A 14 26.04 -15.83 9.21
N PRO A 15 27.01 -16.73 9.45
CA PRO A 15 27.23 -17.89 8.58
C PRO A 15 26.10 -18.93 8.64
N SER A 16 25.43 -19.09 9.79
CA SER A 16 24.28 -20.01 9.92
C SER A 16 23.04 -19.44 9.21
N ARG A 17 22.86 -18.12 9.24
CA ARG A 17 21.77 -17.43 8.57
C ARG A 17 21.90 -17.50 7.05
N ILE A 18 23.09 -17.25 6.50
CA ILE A 18 23.38 -17.39 5.07
C ILE A 18 23.05 -18.81 4.60
N ARG A 19 23.47 -19.83 5.33
CA ARG A 19 23.15 -21.22 5.00
C ARG A 19 21.64 -21.50 4.98
N LEU A 20 20.87 -20.89 5.88
CA LEU A 20 19.42 -21.02 5.90
C LEU A 20 18.77 -20.33 4.67
N LEU A 21 19.29 -19.16 4.27
CA LEU A 21 18.84 -18.48 3.07
C LEU A 21 19.15 -19.32 1.82
N GLU A 22 20.36 -19.85 1.70
CA GLU A 22 20.81 -20.67 0.56
C GLU A 22 20.11 -22.04 0.47
N SER A 23 19.67 -22.60 1.59
CA SER A 23 19.01 -23.90 1.64
C SER A 23 17.49 -23.82 1.47
N GLN A 24 16.92 -22.61 1.35
CA GLN A 24 15.47 -22.46 1.28
C GLN A 24 14.93 -22.84 -0.09
N ASP A 25 14.01 -23.80 -0.10
CA ASP A 25 13.18 -24.11 -1.25
C ASP A 25 11.93 -23.23 -1.29
N PHE A 26 11.54 -22.78 -2.47
CA PHE A 26 10.34 -21.97 -2.71
C PHE A 26 9.25 -22.72 -3.47
N GLU A 27 9.41 -24.02 -3.66
CA GLU A 27 8.42 -24.85 -4.32
C GLU A 27 7.50 -25.55 -3.30
N HIS A 28 6.34 -26.02 -3.76
CA HIS A 28 5.43 -26.88 -2.99
C HIS A 28 4.94 -26.30 -1.65
N GLY A 29 4.76 -24.98 -1.57
CA GLY A 29 4.22 -24.34 -0.37
C GLY A 29 5.28 -24.04 0.70
N ALA A 30 6.58 -24.11 0.37
CA ALA A 30 7.67 -23.62 1.22
C ALA A 30 8.14 -22.24 0.75
N PRO A 31 8.63 -21.37 1.66
CA PRO A 31 8.68 -21.52 3.13
C PRO A 31 7.33 -21.33 3.83
N GLY A 32 6.29 -20.91 3.10
CA GLY A 32 4.92 -20.73 3.55
C GLY A 32 3.98 -20.80 2.38
N THR A 33 2.68 -20.55 2.59
CA THR A 33 1.64 -20.74 1.57
C THR A 33 1.32 -19.48 0.77
N VAL A 34 2.04 -18.36 1.00
CA VAL A 34 1.68 -17.04 0.43
C VAL A 34 1.55 -17.06 -1.09
N VAL A 35 2.47 -17.72 -1.81
CA VAL A 35 2.42 -17.78 -3.28
C VAL A 35 1.24 -18.61 -3.73
N GLN A 36 1.00 -19.78 -3.13
CA GLN A 36 -0.11 -20.67 -3.45
C GLN A 36 -1.47 -20.01 -3.17
N ASP A 37 -1.63 -19.39 -1.99
CA ASP A 37 -2.88 -18.74 -1.60
C ASP A 37 -3.14 -17.48 -2.42
N PHE A 38 -2.08 -16.76 -2.81
CA PHE A 38 -2.18 -15.62 -3.70
C PHE A 38 -2.60 -16.03 -5.11
N GLU A 39 -2.03 -17.09 -5.68
CA GLU A 39 -2.46 -17.68 -6.96
C GLU A 39 -3.92 -18.16 -6.91
N THR A 40 -4.34 -18.70 -5.79
CA THR A 40 -5.73 -19.07 -5.55
C THR A 40 -6.64 -17.84 -5.63
N LEU A 41 -6.25 -16.73 -5.00
CA LEU A 41 -7.00 -15.47 -5.07
C LEU A 41 -7.05 -14.94 -6.52
N LEU A 42 -5.93 -14.94 -7.25
CA LEU A 42 -5.87 -14.51 -8.65
C LEU A 42 -6.80 -15.38 -9.53
N SER A 43 -6.81 -16.69 -9.30
CA SER A 43 -7.67 -17.63 -10.03
C SER A 43 -9.17 -17.38 -9.78
N LEU A 44 -9.54 -17.09 -8.53
CA LEU A 44 -10.92 -16.73 -8.16
C LEU A 44 -11.38 -15.40 -8.75
N MET A 45 -10.47 -14.49 -9.03
CA MET A 45 -10.79 -13.23 -9.71
C MET A 45 -11.18 -13.46 -11.17
N GLY A 46 -10.44 -14.30 -11.89
CA GLY A 46 -10.64 -14.53 -13.31
C GLY A 46 -10.75 -13.24 -14.13
N ASP A 47 -11.29 -13.31 -15.33
CA ASP A 47 -11.44 -12.14 -16.21
C ASP A 47 -12.50 -11.15 -15.72
N GLN A 48 -13.48 -11.63 -14.95
CA GLN A 48 -14.58 -10.79 -14.46
C GLN A 48 -14.20 -9.97 -13.22
N GLY A 49 -13.10 -10.28 -12.55
CA GLY A 49 -12.68 -9.66 -11.31
C GLY A 49 -13.65 -9.93 -10.14
N LEU A 50 -13.36 -9.36 -8.99
CA LEU A 50 -14.17 -9.46 -7.77
C LEU A 50 -14.98 -8.19 -7.51
N PRO A 51 -16.24 -8.30 -7.03
CA PRO A 51 -17.01 -7.14 -6.63
C PRO A 51 -16.40 -6.52 -5.37
N VAL A 52 -16.36 -5.19 -5.33
CA VAL A 52 -15.90 -4.42 -4.18
C VAL A 52 -16.99 -3.49 -3.65
N THR A 53 -16.82 -3.04 -2.42
CA THR A 53 -17.64 -2.01 -1.78
C THR A 53 -17.30 -0.63 -2.35
N PRO A 54 -18.09 0.42 -2.05
CA PRO A 54 -17.70 1.80 -2.36
C PRO A 54 -16.36 2.23 -1.73
N SER A 55 -15.98 1.62 -0.59
CA SER A 55 -14.67 1.81 0.05
C SER A 55 -13.58 0.91 -0.56
N HIS A 56 -13.82 0.33 -1.71
CA HIS A 56 -12.92 -0.53 -2.47
C HIS A 56 -12.50 -1.84 -1.77
N LEU A 57 -13.12 -2.23 -0.67
CA LEU A 57 -12.89 -3.51 0.00
C LEU A 57 -13.68 -4.63 -0.69
N LEU A 58 -13.25 -5.89 -0.55
CA LEU A 58 -13.96 -7.05 -1.10
C LEU A 58 -15.39 -7.12 -0.57
N ALA A 59 -16.34 -7.40 -1.45
CA ALA A 59 -17.74 -7.56 -1.07
C ALA A 59 -17.93 -8.80 -0.17
N ILE A 60 -18.74 -8.66 0.87
CA ILE A 60 -18.97 -9.69 1.90
C ILE A 60 -19.28 -11.07 1.28
N LYS A 61 -20.07 -11.11 0.20
CA LYS A 61 -20.46 -12.34 -0.49
C LYS A 61 -19.27 -13.14 -1.09
N SER A 62 -18.12 -12.51 -1.31
CA SER A 62 -16.93 -13.15 -1.85
C SER A 62 -16.01 -13.72 -0.77
N LEU A 63 -16.11 -13.21 0.47
CA LEU A 63 -15.14 -13.48 1.54
C LEU A 63 -15.10 -14.96 1.94
N GLU A 64 -16.25 -15.56 2.13
CA GLU A 64 -16.36 -16.98 2.53
C GLU A 64 -15.80 -17.92 1.46
N THR A 65 -16.11 -17.64 0.18
CA THR A 65 -15.58 -18.45 -0.94
C THR A 65 -14.07 -18.33 -1.00
N ILE A 66 -13.51 -17.11 -0.88
CA ILE A 66 -12.07 -16.91 -0.87
C ILE A 66 -11.45 -17.66 0.30
N ASN A 67 -11.97 -17.46 1.53
CA ASN A 67 -11.45 -18.12 2.72
C ASN A 67 -11.41 -19.65 2.58
N ARG A 68 -12.50 -20.26 2.11
CA ARG A 68 -12.59 -21.71 1.94
C ARG A 68 -11.62 -22.28 0.90
N SER A 69 -11.17 -21.45 -0.04
CA SER A 69 -10.25 -21.86 -1.09
C SER A 69 -8.78 -21.72 -0.69
N LEU A 70 -8.48 -21.08 0.44
CA LEU A 70 -7.11 -20.96 0.95
C LEU A 70 -6.61 -22.32 1.48
N THR A 71 -5.29 -22.46 1.53
CA THR A 71 -4.61 -23.66 2.06
C THR A 71 -5.03 -23.96 3.50
N HIS A 72 -5.22 -22.92 4.32
CA HIS A 72 -5.66 -23.02 5.71
C HIS A 72 -6.89 -22.13 5.95
N PRO A 73 -8.10 -22.60 5.59
CA PRO A 73 -9.33 -21.83 5.78
C PRO A 73 -9.61 -21.59 7.27
N LEU A 74 -10.06 -20.38 7.60
CA LEU A 74 -10.43 -20.04 8.97
C LEU A 74 -11.88 -20.35 9.27
N GLU A 75 -12.13 -20.91 10.45
CA GLU A 75 -13.44 -20.97 11.07
C GLU A 75 -13.57 -19.81 12.09
N LEU A 76 -14.54 -18.92 11.90
CA LEU A 76 -14.59 -17.68 12.66
C LEU A 76 -15.63 -17.64 13.77
N GLY A 77 -16.70 -18.44 13.69
CA GLY A 77 -17.81 -18.37 14.64
C GLY A 77 -18.51 -17.00 14.68
N LEU A 78 -18.47 -16.22 13.59
CA LEU A 78 -19.04 -14.87 13.49
C LEU A 78 -20.29 -14.88 12.63
N LYS A 79 -21.37 -14.22 13.08
CA LYS A 79 -22.64 -14.10 12.33
C LYS A 79 -22.54 -13.17 11.12
N ARG A 80 -21.71 -12.15 11.18
CA ARG A 80 -21.50 -11.15 10.12
C ARG A 80 -20.02 -10.85 9.99
N ALA A 81 -19.29 -11.72 9.32
CA ALA A 81 -17.87 -11.51 9.03
C ALA A 81 -17.70 -10.49 7.90
N VAL A 82 -16.81 -9.54 8.07
CA VAL A 82 -16.35 -8.56 7.09
C VAL A 82 -14.90 -8.87 6.70
N GLN A 83 -14.32 -8.19 5.71
CA GLN A 83 -12.97 -8.51 5.21
C GLN A 83 -11.92 -8.61 6.32
N LYS A 84 -11.87 -7.67 7.24
CA LYS A 84 -10.95 -7.70 8.39
C LYS A 84 -11.20 -8.82 9.41
N SER A 85 -12.34 -9.48 9.32
CA SER A 85 -12.61 -10.68 10.12
C SER A 85 -11.85 -11.91 9.62
N TYR A 86 -11.35 -11.87 8.39
CA TYR A 86 -10.54 -12.90 7.75
C TYR A 86 -9.11 -12.38 7.53
N PRO A 87 -8.24 -12.38 8.57
CA PRO A 87 -6.91 -11.79 8.46
C PRO A 87 -6.07 -12.29 7.28
N PRO A 88 -6.05 -13.60 6.93
CA PRO A 88 -5.34 -14.07 5.73
C PRO A 88 -5.91 -13.47 4.44
N VAL A 89 -7.24 -13.40 4.30
CA VAL A 89 -7.88 -12.78 3.11
C VAL A 89 -7.58 -11.29 3.06
N ASN A 90 -7.58 -10.61 4.21
CA ASN A 90 -7.26 -9.18 4.30
C ASN A 90 -5.80 -8.90 3.93
N GLY A 91 -4.87 -9.75 4.39
CA GLY A 91 -3.46 -9.69 4.03
C GLY A 91 -3.23 -9.97 2.53
N LEU A 92 -3.85 -11.00 1.97
CA LEU A 92 -3.76 -11.30 0.54
C LEU A 92 -4.35 -10.17 -0.34
N TYR A 93 -5.45 -9.55 0.11
CA TYR A 93 -6.00 -8.37 -0.54
C TYR A 93 -5.01 -7.18 -0.50
N LEU A 94 -4.36 -6.95 0.65
CA LEU A 94 -3.31 -5.94 0.78
C LEU A 94 -2.18 -6.18 -0.24
N LEU A 95 -1.68 -7.42 -0.33
CA LEU A 95 -0.66 -7.80 -1.31
C LEU A 95 -1.13 -7.59 -2.75
N LEU A 96 -2.36 -7.98 -3.06
CA LEU A 96 -2.94 -7.85 -4.40
C LEU A 96 -2.97 -6.38 -4.86
N ARG A 97 -3.30 -5.47 -3.96
CA ARG A 97 -3.30 -4.04 -4.25
C ARG A 97 -1.87 -3.49 -4.29
N ALA A 98 -1.04 -3.82 -3.30
CA ALA A 98 0.33 -3.32 -3.19
C ALA A 98 1.29 -3.85 -4.30
N THR A 99 0.97 -4.98 -4.95
CA THR A 99 1.67 -5.42 -6.16
C THR A 99 1.27 -4.62 -7.40
N GLY A 100 0.11 -3.95 -7.37
CA GLY A 100 -0.47 -3.30 -8.54
C GLY A 100 -1.12 -4.26 -9.54
N LEU A 101 -1.16 -5.57 -9.23
CA LEU A 101 -1.74 -6.61 -10.11
C LEU A 101 -3.25 -6.45 -10.33
N ALA A 102 -3.93 -5.73 -9.43
CA ALA A 102 -5.36 -5.51 -9.56
C ALA A 102 -5.74 -4.04 -9.34
N LEU A 103 -6.56 -3.53 -10.23
CA LEU A 103 -7.05 -2.16 -10.28
C LEU A 103 -8.56 -2.12 -10.05
N ILE A 104 -9.04 -1.01 -9.46
CA ILE A 104 -10.47 -0.77 -9.30
C ILE A 104 -11.04 -0.22 -10.61
N ASP A 105 -11.96 -0.95 -11.21
CA ASP A 105 -12.79 -0.46 -12.31
C ASP A 105 -14.02 0.25 -11.72
N ALA A 106 -13.90 1.56 -11.58
CA ALA A 106 -14.94 2.44 -11.03
C ALA A 106 -15.96 2.89 -12.09
N ASN A 107 -15.71 2.65 -13.39
CA ASN A 107 -16.63 3.01 -14.49
C ASN A 107 -17.91 2.17 -14.49
N LEU A 108 -17.91 1.06 -13.78
CA LEU A 108 -19.07 0.21 -13.63
C LEU A 108 -20.04 0.77 -12.57
N LYS A 109 -21.35 0.65 -12.77
CA LYS A 109 -22.37 0.97 -11.73
C LYS A 109 -22.10 0.29 -10.40
N LYS A 110 -21.38 -0.83 -10.41
CA LYS A 110 -20.89 -1.55 -9.23
C LYS A 110 -19.40 -1.75 -9.45
N PRO A 111 -18.54 -1.10 -8.67
CA PRO A 111 -17.10 -1.17 -8.86
C PRO A 111 -16.60 -2.62 -8.67
N ARG A 112 -15.59 -2.97 -9.44
CA ARG A 112 -14.95 -4.30 -9.40
C ARG A 112 -13.44 -4.15 -9.35
N LEU A 113 -12.81 -5.06 -8.65
CA LEU A 113 -11.37 -5.23 -8.67
C LEU A 113 -11.02 -6.17 -9.82
N LYS A 114 -10.31 -5.68 -10.81
CA LYS A 114 -9.91 -6.44 -12.01
C LYS A 114 -8.40 -6.58 -12.10
N LEU A 115 -7.94 -7.68 -12.64
CA LEU A 115 -6.54 -7.92 -12.91
C LEU A 115 -6.06 -7.02 -14.06
N ASP A 116 -4.85 -6.47 -13.92
CA ASP A 116 -4.14 -5.78 -14.99
C ASP A 116 -3.52 -6.83 -15.93
N PRO A 117 -3.95 -6.93 -17.20
CA PRO A 117 -3.49 -7.98 -18.11
C PRO A 117 -1.98 -7.91 -18.40
N GLN A 118 -1.42 -6.69 -18.48
CA GLN A 118 0.00 -6.48 -18.77
C GLN A 118 0.85 -6.94 -17.59
N LEU A 119 0.47 -6.53 -16.38
CA LEU A 119 1.20 -6.90 -15.18
C LEU A 119 1.02 -8.40 -14.85
N MET A 120 -0.13 -8.98 -15.17
CA MET A 120 -0.34 -10.43 -15.08
C MET A 120 0.57 -11.22 -16.02
N GLN A 121 0.91 -10.69 -17.19
CA GLN A 121 1.89 -11.32 -18.07
C GLN A 121 3.29 -11.32 -17.43
N SER A 122 3.72 -10.19 -16.85
CA SER A 122 4.96 -10.10 -16.08
C SER A 122 4.96 -11.08 -14.91
N TRP A 123 3.91 -11.10 -14.10
CA TRP A 123 3.74 -12.03 -12.98
C TRP A 123 3.87 -13.51 -13.37
N ARG A 124 3.21 -13.91 -14.46
CA ARG A 124 3.27 -15.31 -14.96
C ARG A 124 4.66 -15.73 -15.40
N SER A 125 5.52 -14.79 -15.78
CA SER A 125 6.90 -15.06 -16.17
C SER A 125 7.85 -15.30 -14.99
N LEU A 126 7.40 -15.03 -13.75
CA LEU A 126 8.18 -15.21 -12.55
C LEU A 126 8.14 -16.67 -12.07
N ASN A 127 9.26 -17.16 -11.54
CA ASN A 127 9.32 -18.41 -10.80
C ASN A 127 8.81 -18.25 -9.34
N ALA A 128 8.78 -19.33 -8.58
CA ALA A 128 8.23 -19.32 -7.23
C ALA A 128 9.01 -18.39 -6.26
N ALA A 129 10.33 -18.39 -6.29
CA ALA A 129 11.16 -17.49 -5.48
C ALA A 129 10.92 -16.02 -5.86
N GLU A 130 10.89 -15.72 -7.16
CA GLU A 130 10.63 -14.37 -7.68
C GLU A 130 9.23 -13.87 -7.27
N ARG A 131 8.20 -14.72 -7.32
CA ARG A 131 6.85 -14.40 -6.84
C ARG A 131 6.83 -14.13 -5.34
N TYR A 132 7.51 -14.97 -4.55
CA TYR A 132 7.62 -14.79 -3.11
C TYR A 132 8.21 -13.42 -2.78
N PHE A 133 9.37 -13.06 -3.38
CA PHE A 133 10.01 -11.78 -3.12
C PHE A 133 9.29 -10.58 -3.74
N ALA A 134 8.55 -10.77 -4.83
CA ALA A 134 7.65 -9.73 -5.35
C ALA A 134 6.51 -9.42 -4.36
N LEU A 135 5.92 -10.44 -3.73
CA LEU A 135 4.92 -10.25 -2.67
C LEU A 135 5.54 -9.63 -1.41
N LEU A 136 6.74 -10.03 -1.03
CA LEU A 136 7.46 -9.47 0.12
C LEU A 136 7.79 -7.97 -0.13
N LYS A 137 8.27 -7.63 -1.33
CA LYS A 137 8.51 -6.24 -1.76
C LYS A 137 7.23 -5.41 -1.71
N ALA A 138 6.11 -5.98 -2.14
CA ALA A 138 4.82 -5.32 -2.06
C ALA A 138 4.41 -5.06 -0.62
N TRP A 139 4.58 -6.04 0.28
CA TRP A 139 4.23 -5.90 1.68
C TRP A 139 5.14 -4.93 2.44
N TRP A 140 6.45 -5.08 2.34
CA TRP A 140 7.42 -4.29 3.14
C TRP A 140 7.74 -2.93 2.53
N GLY A 141 7.63 -2.79 1.20
CA GLY A 141 8.04 -1.59 0.48
C GLY A 141 6.89 -0.69 0.00
N ARG A 142 5.68 -1.24 -0.21
CA ARG A 142 4.59 -0.48 -0.84
C ARG A 142 3.28 -0.49 -0.04
N ALA A 143 3.05 -1.51 0.79
CA ALA A 143 1.79 -1.64 1.50
C ALA A 143 1.62 -0.54 2.55
N THR A 144 0.41 -0.01 2.63
CA THR A 144 -0.04 0.89 3.69
C THR A 144 -1.36 0.40 4.25
N GLU A 145 -1.66 0.70 5.50
CA GLU A 145 -2.92 0.30 6.14
C GLU A 145 -4.15 0.93 5.47
N GLU A 146 -3.97 2.05 4.82
CA GLU A 146 -4.99 2.74 4.04
C GLU A 146 -5.56 1.89 2.90
N ILE A 147 -4.74 1.01 2.29
CA ILE A 147 -5.17 0.09 1.22
C ILE A 147 -6.32 -0.82 1.69
N ILE A 148 -6.31 -1.19 2.95
CA ILE A 148 -7.34 -2.06 3.57
C ILE A 148 -8.38 -1.27 4.36
N GLY A 149 -8.40 0.07 4.21
CA GLY A 149 -9.36 0.94 4.86
C GLY A 149 -9.11 1.17 6.35
N GLU A 150 -7.92 0.87 6.85
CA GLU A 150 -7.50 1.22 8.20
C GLU A 150 -6.80 2.61 8.17
N ARG A 151 -6.77 3.27 9.32
CA ARG A 151 -6.08 4.55 9.45
C ARG A 151 -4.61 4.28 9.76
N GLY A 152 -3.75 4.41 8.77
CA GLY A 152 -2.31 4.47 8.93
C GLY A 152 -1.83 5.93 8.86
N SER A 153 -0.71 6.23 9.47
CA SER A 153 -0.20 7.61 9.51
C SER A 153 1.03 7.84 8.64
N LEU A 154 1.85 6.83 8.41
CA LEU A 154 3.12 6.99 7.68
C LEU A 154 3.41 5.78 6.79
N GLY A 155 4.04 6.02 5.64
CA GLY A 155 4.66 4.97 4.83
C GLY A 155 5.72 4.22 5.67
N GLY A 156 5.86 2.91 5.46
CA GLY A 156 6.82 2.09 6.23
C GLY A 156 6.37 1.66 7.62
N GLU A 157 5.23 2.14 8.11
CA GLU A 157 4.68 1.79 9.43
C GLU A 157 4.45 0.28 9.58
N ILE A 158 3.97 -0.39 8.54
CA ILE A 158 3.76 -1.85 8.53
C ILE A 158 5.04 -2.60 8.87
N LEU A 159 6.15 -2.24 8.22
CA LEU A 159 7.43 -2.89 8.45
C LEU A 159 7.97 -2.58 9.85
N ALA A 160 7.93 -1.32 10.27
CA ALA A 160 8.37 -0.89 11.59
C ALA A 160 7.57 -1.59 12.71
N ASN A 161 6.25 -1.65 12.58
CA ASN A 161 5.38 -2.37 13.51
C ASN A 161 5.67 -3.87 13.54
N THR A 162 5.95 -4.47 12.39
CA THR A 162 6.30 -5.89 12.28
C THR A 162 7.63 -6.17 12.97
N LEU A 163 8.66 -5.36 12.73
CA LEU A 163 9.98 -5.51 13.37
C LEU A 163 9.90 -5.28 14.89
N ALA A 164 9.17 -4.25 15.34
CA ALA A 164 8.93 -3.98 16.75
C ALA A 164 8.18 -5.13 17.43
N PHE A 165 7.21 -5.73 16.74
CA PHE A 165 6.52 -6.92 17.23
C PHE A 165 7.45 -8.12 17.40
N ILE A 166 8.32 -8.39 16.44
CA ILE A 166 9.26 -9.52 16.48
C ILE A 166 10.25 -9.36 17.65
N GLN A 167 10.64 -8.15 18.03
CA GLN A 167 11.49 -7.90 19.19
C GLN A 167 10.85 -8.32 20.54
N ARG A 168 9.53 -8.50 20.58
CA ARG A 168 8.83 -8.98 21.78
C ARG A 168 8.97 -10.49 22.03
N PHE A 169 9.48 -11.24 21.03
CA PHE A 169 9.68 -12.66 21.20
C PHE A 169 10.81 -12.95 22.19
N PRO A 170 10.60 -13.85 23.15
CA PRO A 170 11.69 -14.30 24.01
C PRO A 170 12.75 -15.05 23.19
N LYS A 171 13.97 -15.20 23.74
CA LYS A 171 15.08 -15.92 23.08
C LYS A 171 14.70 -17.32 22.57
N ALA A 172 13.75 -17.99 23.25
CA ALA A 172 13.21 -19.28 22.82
C ALA A 172 12.38 -19.21 21.54
N GLY A 173 12.11 -18.02 21.00
CA GLY A 173 11.38 -17.82 19.74
C GLY A 173 9.89 -18.15 19.80
N THR A 174 9.29 -18.26 21.00
CA THR A 174 7.86 -18.57 21.18
C THR A 174 7.20 -17.53 22.08
N LEU A 175 6.13 -16.91 21.58
CA LEU A 175 5.30 -15.96 22.30
C LEU A 175 3.93 -16.60 22.58
N MET A 176 3.50 -16.58 23.84
CA MET A 176 2.17 -17.07 24.27
C MET A 176 1.19 -15.92 24.39
N VAL A 177 0.01 -16.11 23.81
CA VAL A 177 -1.12 -15.18 23.85
C VAL A 177 -2.14 -15.74 24.82
N LYS A 178 -2.09 -15.29 26.08
CA LYS A 178 -2.87 -15.92 27.16
C LYS A 178 -4.05 -15.06 27.61
N ALA A 179 -3.85 -13.76 27.68
CA ALA A 179 -4.86 -12.84 28.19
C ALA A 179 -5.68 -12.19 27.09
N PRO A 180 -6.92 -11.78 27.34
CA PRO A 180 -7.72 -11.06 26.35
C PRO A 180 -7.06 -9.79 25.81
N HIS A 181 -6.30 -9.06 26.64
CA HIS A 181 -5.57 -7.87 26.21
C HIS A 181 -4.40 -8.19 25.27
N ASP A 182 -3.83 -9.39 25.34
CA ASP A 182 -2.77 -9.82 24.39
C ASP A 182 -3.35 -9.88 22.97
N VAL A 183 -4.55 -10.45 22.81
CA VAL A 183 -5.27 -10.51 21.53
C VAL A 183 -5.61 -9.11 21.03
N GLU A 184 -6.06 -8.22 21.93
CA GLU A 184 -6.35 -6.83 21.59
C GLU A 184 -5.06 -6.11 21.15
N THR A 185 -3.94 -6.33 21.83
CA THR A 185 -2.64 -5.79 21.43
C THR A 185 -2.25 -6.24 20.01
N LEU A 186 -2.48 -7.51 19.65
CA LEU A 186 -2.18 -8.03 18.32
C LEU A 186 -2.98 -7.36 17.19
N ARG A 187 -4.15 -6.78 17.49
CA ARG A 187 -4.94 -6.03 16.53
C ARG A 187 -4.26 -4.75 16.06
N TYR A 188 -3.44 -4.17 16.92
CA TYR A 188 -2.74 -2.91 16.63
C TYR A 188 -1.26 -3.14 16.32
N HIS A 189 -0.63 -4.17 16.97
CA HIS A 189 0.79 -4.45 16.87
C HIS A 189 1.04 -5.96 16.73
N PRO A 190 1.27 -6.47 15.52
CA PRO A 190 1.55 -5.80 14.24
C PRO A 190 0.29 -5.51 13.40
N GLY A 191 -0.91 -5.75 13.89
CA GLY A 191 -2.14 -5.86 13.13
C GLY A 191 -2.43 -7.30 12.71
N LEU A 192 -3.71 -7.73 12.78
CA LEU A 192 -4.05 -9.13 12.50
C LEU A 192 -3.74 -9.57 11.07
N HIS A 193 -3.87 -8.68 10.09
CA HIS A 193 -3.52 -8.96 8.70
C HIS A 193 -2.01 -9.14 8.52
N ASN A 194 -1.18 -8.33 9.20
CA ASN A 194 0.28 -8.49 9.19
C ASN A 194 0.70 -9.76 9.92
N LEU A 195 0.03 -10.11 11.03
CA LEU A 195 0.26 -11.37 11.72
C LEU A 195 -0.06 -12.58 10.83
N ALA A 196 -1.16 -12.52 10.07
CA ALA A 196 -1.50 -13.55 9.10
C ALA A 196 -0.50 -13.60 7.94
N LEU A 197 0.00 -12.45 7.47
CA LEU A 197 1.05 -12.43 6.45
C LEU A 197 2.35 -13.04 6.96
N LEU A 198 2.76 -12.81 8.21
CA LEU A 198 3.91 -13.47 8.80
C LEU A 198 3.79 -15.01 8.72
N GLU A 199 2.59 -15.56 8.95
CA GLU A 199 2.33 -16.99 8.81
C GLU A 199 2.34 -17.43 7.33
N LEU A 200 1.62 -16.73 6.47
CA LEU A 200 1.56 -17.04 5.04
C LEU A 200 2.95 -17.02 4.37
N PHE A 201 3.82 -16.09 4.75
CA PHE A 201 5.22 -16.04 4.30
C PHE A 201 6.11 -17.10 4.98
N GLY A 202 5.58 -17.91 5.90
CA GLY A 202 6.36 -18.91 6.64
C GLY A 202 7.34 -18.34 7.66
N LEU A 203 7.17 -17.08 8.06
CA LEU A 203 8.03 -16.41 9.04
C LEU A 203 7.63 -16.76 10.48
N LEU A 204 6.34 -17.09 10.69
CA LEU A 204 5.77 -17.56 11.95
C LEU A 204 4.96 -18.83 11.75
N ASP A 205 4.94 -19.70 12.77
CA ASP A 205 3.90 -20.70 12.97
C ASP A 205 2.90 -20.16 13.98
N ILE A 206 1.62 -20.20 13.66
CA ILE A 206 0.54 -19.75 14.53
C ILE A 206 -0.32 -20.94 14.94
N ARG A 207 -0.41 -21.18 16.24
CA ARG A 207 -1.40 -22.11 16.78
C ARG A 207 -2.61 -21.33 17.26
N LEU A 208 -3.76 -21.74 16.73
CA LEU A 208 -5.04 -21.15 17.13
C LEU A 208 -5.59 -21.81 18.40
N GLY A 209 -6.31 -21.02 19.19
CA GLY A 209 -7.12 -21.49 20.29
C GLY A 209 -8.43 -22.09 19.85
N SER A 210 -9.18 -22.61 20.81
CA SER A 210 -10.49 -23.18 20.55
C SER A 210 -11.44 -22.15 19.93
N LEU A 211 -12.23 -22.59 18.95
CA LEU A 211 -13.27 -21.79 18.35
C LEU A 211 -14.25 -21.33 19.46
N ALA A 212 -14.52 -20.03 19.52
CA ALA A 212 -15.47 -19.45 20.45
C ALA A 212 -16.44 -18.54 19.70
N GLU A 213 -17.75 -18.74 19.94
CA GLU A 213 -18.80 -17.94 19.29
C GLU A 213 -18.57 -16.44 19.52
N GLY A 214 -18.64 -15.65 18.45
CA GLY A 214 -18.49 -14.20 18.49
C GLY A 214 -17.06 -13.68 18.67
N ARG A 215 -16.04 -14.55 18.75
CA ARG A 215 -14.65 -14.13 19.05
C ARG A 215 -13.75 -13.96 17.83
N GLY A 216 -14.07 -14.58 16.69
CA GLY A 216 -13.23 -14.50 15.48
C GLY A 216 -11.89 -15.24 15.61
N TRP A 217 -10.90 -14.80 14.85
CA TRP A 217 -9.56 -15.40 14.82
C TRP A 217 -8.81 -15.19 16.15
N ARG A 218 -8.29 -16.28 16.73
CA ARG A 218 -7.67 -16.27 18.07
C ARG A 218 -6.35 -17.02 18.07
N PRO A 219 -5.23 -16.35 17.77
CA PRO A 219 -3.91 -16.90 18.02
C PRO A 219 -3.68 -17.18 19.53
N GLU A 220 -3.12 -18.33 19.88
CA GLU A 220 -2.74 -18.69 21.25
C GLU A 220 -1.24 -18.85 21.41
N ARG A 221 -0.54 -19.30 20.38
CA ARG A 221 0.91 -19.45 20.40
C ARG A 221 1.50 -19.06 19.05
N LEU A 222 2.51 -18.24 19.11
CA LEU A 222 3.26 -17.74 17.95
C LEU A 222 4.69 -18.22 18.09
N ARG A 223 5.26 -18.82 17.04
CA ARG A 223 6.63 -19.33 17.03
C ARG A 223 7.35 -18.82 15.79
N LEU A 224 8.49 -18.16 16.00
CA LEU A 224 9.39 -17.81 14.90
C LEU A 224 9.96 -19.07 14.25
N THR A 225 9.81 -19.22 12.96
CA THR A 225 10.45 -20.27 12.18
C THR A 225 11.93 -19.96 11.99
N ASP A 226 12.73 -20.94 11.57
CA ASP A 226 14.13 -20.68 11.26
C ASP A 226 14.27 -19.78 10.03
N TRP A 227 13.39 -19.93 9.04
CA TRP A 227 13.28 -19.00 7.92
C TRP A 227 12.95 -17.58 8.40
N GLY A 228 11.95 -17.41 9.28
CA GLY A 228 11.58 -16.12 9.85
C GLY A 228 12.74 -15.46 10.60
N LYS A 229 13.49 -16.24 11.40
CA LYS A 229 14.69 -15.72 12.08
C LYS A 229 15.76 -15.28 11.07
N ALA A 230 15.98 -16.06 10.01
CA ALA A 230 16.98 -15.74 8.99
C ALA A 230 16.60 -14.47 8.20
N LEU A 231 15.39 -14.41 7.68
CA LEU A 231 14.94 -13.33 6.80
C LEU A 231 14.76 -12.01 7.57
N LEU A 232 13.97 -12.02 8.66
CA LEU A 232 13.73 -10.83 9.49
C LEU A 232 15.03 -10.35 10.16
N GLY A 233 15.88 -11.30 10.59
CA GLY A 233 17.18 -10.96 11.14
C GLY A 233 18.10 -10.30 10.12
N SER A 234 18.15 -10.78 8.86
CA SER A 234 18.96 -10.15 7.81
C SER A 234 18.50 -8.72 7.50
N TYR A 235 17.19 -8.49 7.54
CA TYR A 235 16.66 -7.13 7.35
C TYR A 235 16.95 -6.23 8.55
N ALA A 236 16.79 -6.74 9.76
CA ALA A 236 17.15 -6.00 10.97
C ALA A 236 18.64 -5.63 10.99
N ASP A 237 19.54 -6.55 10.66
CA ASP A 237 20.98 -6.27 10.58
C ASP A 237 21.27 -5.18 9.53
N PHE A 238 20.61 -5.25 8.38
CA PHE A 238 20.75 -4.20 7.34
C PHE A 238 20.34 -2.82 7.87
N LEU A 239 19.23 -2.73 8.58
CA LEU A 239 18.75 -1.44 9.12
C LEU A 239 19.62 -0.89 10.25
N TRP A 240 20.29 -1.77 11.01
CA TRP A 240 21.09 -1.41 12.18
C TRP A 240 22.60 -1.48 11.91
N GLN A 241 23.04 -1.45 10.64
CA GLN A 241 24.46 -1.31 10.33
C GLN A 241 24.98 -0.02 10.99
N PRO A 242 26.09 -0.09 11.74
CA PRO A 242 26.70 1.11 12.29
C PRO A 242 27.09 2.04 11.14
N PRO A 243 26.89 3.36 11.27
CA PRO A 243 27.42 4.31 10.32
C PRO A 243 28.94 4.16 10.23
N ASP A 244 29.49 4.32 9.04
CA ASP A 244 30.94 4.36 8.84
C ASP A 244 31.55 5.37 9.81
N GLN A 245 32.41 4.89 10.68
CA GLN A 245 33.28 5.39 11.75
C GLN A 245 33.26 6.85 12.24
N GLU A 246 32.46 7.79 11.72
CA GLU A 246 32.57 9.21 12.08
C GLU A 246 31.37 9.83 12.85
N GLU A 247 30.24 9.14 13.00
CA GLU A 247 29.09 9.66 13.75
C GLU A 247 28.55 8.66 14.80
N GLU A 248 29.21 8.57 15.94
CA GLU A 248 28.83 7.66 17.05
C GLU A 248 27.49 7.97 17.73
N SER A 249 26.82 9.07 17.43
CA SER A 249 25.65 9.57 18.17
C SER A 249 24.33 9.67 17.37
N ALA A 250 24.34 9.45 16.07
CA ALA A 250 23.11 9.50 15.27
C ALA A 250 22.32 8.19 15.38
N PRO A 251 20.97 8.23 15.42
CA PRO A 251 20.17 7.02 15.23
C PRO A 251 20.52 6.43 13.88
N PRO A 252 20.46 5.08 13.72
CA PRO A 252 20.81 4.45 12.44
C PRO A 252 19.96 5.05 11.34
N MET A 253 20.59 5.85 10.48
CA MET A 253 19.91 6.59 9.39
C MET A 253 19.08 5.66 8.51
N LEU A 254 19.52 4.42 8.30
CA LEU A 254 18.76 3.42 7.53
C LEU A 254 17.44 3.03 8.21
N ALA A 255 17.42 2.90 9.54
CA ALA A 255 16.18 2.57 10.25
C ALA A 255 15.16 3.71 10.16
N LEU A 256 15.61 4.96 10.25
CA LEU A 256 14.76 6.13 10.04
C LEU A 256 14.30 6.23 8.57
N ARG A 257 15.22 6.02 7.62
CA ARG A 257 14.91 6.03 6.18
C ARG A 257 13.88 4.96 5.81
N ALA A 258 13.88 3.79 6.48
CA ALA A 258 12.90 2.74 6.22
C ALA A 258 11.46 3.14 6.57
N LEU A 259 11.24 4.14 7.42
CA LEU A 259 9.91 4.69 7.70
C LEU A 259 9.39 5.58 6.55
N PHE A 260 10.27 6.34 5.92
CA PHE A 260 9.89 7.30 4.89
C PHE A 260 10.09 6.78 3.46
N GLN A 261 11.08 5.92 3.27
CA GLN A 261 11.45 5.34 1.96
C GLN A 261 11.54 3.80 2.03
N PRO A 262 10.46 3.10 2.44
CA PRO A 262 10.51 1.66 2.69
C PRO A 262 10.85 0.85 1.43
N LEU A 263 10.43 1.30 0.24
CA LEU A 263 10.71 0.63 -1.02
C LEU A 263 12.19 0.68 -1.37
N GLU A 264 12.84 1.83 -1.23
CA GLU A 264 14.28 1.99 -1.49
C GLU A 264 15.12 1.20 -0.49
N CYS A 265 14.70 1.18 0.78
CA CYS A 265 15.34 0.35 1.80
C CYS A 265 15.21 -1.14 1.49
N PHE A 266 14.03 -1.59 1.05
CA PHE A 266 13.85 -2.97 0.60
C PHE A 266 14.75 -3.30 -0.59
N GLU A 267 14.82 -2.44 -1.59
CA GLU A 267 15.67 -2.65 -2.78
C GLU A 267 17.16 -2.70 -2.42
N SER A 268 17.61 -1.85 -1.50
CA SER A 268 18.98 -1.86 -1.03
C SER A 268 19.30 -3.13 -0.25
N TRP A 269 18.44 -3.55 0.68
CA TRP A 269 18.58 -4.82 1.38
C TRP A 269 18.52 -6.02 0.42
N SER A 270 17.63 -6.01 -0.54
CA SER A 270 17.47 -7.12 -1.49
C SER A 270 18.76 -7.41 -2.28
N ARG A 271 19.57 -6.40 -2.58
CA ARG A 271 20.86 -6.56 -3.25
C ARG A 271 21.85 -7.39 -2.41
N THR A 272 21.75 -7.35 -1.08
CA THR A 272 22.61 -8.11 -0.18
C THR A 272 22.13 -9.55 0.00
N VAL A 273 20.81 -9.80 -0.05
CA VAL A 273 20.22 -11.12 0.21
C VAL A 273 20.03 -11.95 -1.06
N ARG A 274 19.71 -11.31 -2.18
CA ARG A 274 19.44 -11.97 -3.48
C ARG A 274 20.51 -12.97 -3.92
N PRO A 275 21.83 -12.72 -3.74
CA PRO A 275 22.88 -13.69 -4.10
C PRO A 275 22.80 -15.01 -3.33
N HIS A 276 22.14 -15.03 -2.17
CA HIS A 276 21.96 -16.18 -1.30
C HIS A 276 20.61 -16.89 -1.49
N ILE A 277 19.80 -16.46 -2.45
CA ILE A 277 18.48 -17.07 -2.73
C ILE A 277 18.49 -17.68 -4.12
N GLU A 278 18.49 -19.00 -4.15
CA GLU A 278 18.42 -19.71 -5.42
C GLU A 278 17.13 -19.39 -6.17
N GLY A 279 17.27 -19.07 -7.45
CA GLY A 279 16.12 -18.75 -8.32
C GLY A 279 15.65 -17.29 -8.29
N TRP A 280 16.03 -16.46 -7.32
CA TRP A 280 15.63 -15.04 -7.34
C TRP A 280 16.51 -14.20 -8.27
N ARG A 281 16.12 -14.10 -9.54
CA ARG A 281 16.90 -13.44 -10.60
C ARG A 281 16.33 -12.09 -10.98
N LYS A 282 15.00 -11.95 -11.03
CA LYS A 282 14.31 -10.73 -11.44
C LYS A 282 13.17 -10.39 -10.48
N ASP A 283 12.69 -9.18 -10.60
CA ASP A 283 11.55 -8.66 -9.82
C ASP A 283 10.30 -8.55 -10.70
N LEU A 284 9.15 -8.34 -10.07
CA LEU A 284 7.94 -7.93 -10.77
C LEU A 284 8.12 -6.50 -11.26
N GLU A 285 8.23 -6.34 -12.57
CA GLU A 285 8.30 -5.04 -13.21
C GLU A 285 6.91 -4.43 -13.29
N VAL A 286 6.73 -3.32 -12.60
CA VAL A 286 5.50 -2.53 -12.67
C VAL A 286 5.75 -1.37 -13.63
N PRO A 287 5.06 -1.32 -14.77
CA PRO A 287 5.25 -0.25 -15.74
C PRO A 287 4.84 1.09 -15.13
N GLU A 288 5.66 2.10 -15.34
CA GLU A 288 5.28 3.47 -15.06
C GLU A 288 4.19 3.91 -16.05
N PRO A 289 3.20 4.67 -15.61
CA PRO A 289 2.20 5.21 -16.53
C PRO A 289 2.91 6.12 -17.56
N PRO A 290 2.62 5.95 -18.85
CA PRO A 290 3.22 6.82 -19.86
C PRO A 290 2.69 8.24 -19.70
N PHE A 291 3.53 9.23 -20.01
CA PHE A 291 3.11 10.62 -20.09
C PHE A 291 1.97 10.80 -21.09
N GLN A 292 0.96 11.55 -20.72
CA GLN A 292 -0.26 11.77 -21.50
C GLN A 292 -0.31 13.22 -22.02
N PRO A 293 0.21 13.52 -23.24
CA PRO A 293 0.40 14.90 -23.69
C PRO A 293 -0.88 15.62 -24.11
N GLY A 294 -1.92 14.88 -24.46
CA GLY A 294 -3.17 15.43 -24.99
C GLY A 294 -3.96 16.26 -23.99
N PRO A 295 -4.97 17.00 -24.45
CA PRO A 295 -5.88 17.67 -23.54
C PRO A 295 -6.75 16.64 -22.81
N HIS A 296 -7.00 16.91 -21.54
CA HIS A 296 -7.82 16.11 -20.64
C HIS A 296 -9.06 16.89 -20.26
N LEU A 297 -10.17 16.17 -20.11
CA LEU A 297 -11.45 16.76 -19.75
C LEU A 297 -11.79 16.38 -18.31
N PHE A 298 -11.96 17.40 -17.48
CA PHE A 298 -12.31 17.25 -16.07
C PHE A 298 -13.66 17.88 -15.76
N LYS A 299 -14.45 17.20 -14.94
CA LYS A 299 -15.57 17.77 -14.23
C LYS A 299 -15.15 18.08 -12.80
N VAL A 300 -15.09 19.36 -12.47
CA VAL A 300 -14.73 19.86 -11.14
C VAL A 300 -16.00 20.25 -10.41
N SER A 301 -16.26 19.66 -9.27
CA SER A 301 -17.46 19.89 -8.47
C SER A 301 -17.10 20.45 -7.10
N LEU A 302 -17.86 21.46 -6.65
CA LEU A 302 -17.80 22.00 -5.30
C LEU A 302 -19.17 21.78 -4.64
N GLY A 303 -19.23 20.82 -3.72
CA GLY A 303 -20.49 20.40 -3.13
C GLY A 303 -21.49 19.82 -4.13
N THR A 304 -22.78 19.88 -3.81
CA THR A 304 -23.85 19.36 -4.64
C THR A 304 -24.46 20.46 -5.52
N GLY A 305 -24.43 20.28 -6.84
CA GLY A 305 -25.12 21.18 -7.76
C GLY A 305 -24.27 22.33 -8.32
N CYS A 306 -23.04 22.53 -7.87
CA CYS A 306 -22.11 23.49 -8.45
C CYS A 306 -20.91 22.75 -9.07
N TRP A 307 -20.72 22.90 -10.41
CA TRP A 307 -19.60 22.26 -11.09
C TRP A 307 -19.16 23.03 -12.34
N ARG A 308 -17.93 22.76 -12.75
CA ARG A 308 -17.31 23.29 -13.97
C ARG A 308 -16.74 22.14 -14.78
N ARG A 309 -16.82 22.25 -16.11
CA ARG A 309 -16.13 21.35 -17.02
C ARG A 309 -14.95 22.07 -17.62
N ILE A 310 -13.76 21.53 -17.36
CA ILE A 310 -12.47 22.16 -17.71
C ILE A 310 -11.71 21.21 -18.64
N ALA A 311 -11.24 21.75 -19.77
CA ALA A 311 -10.25 21.08 -20.62
C ALA A 311 -8.89 21.74 -20.38
N ILE A 312 -7.84 20.91 -20.22
CA ILE A 312 -6.47 21.37 -19.98
C ILE A 312 -5.46 20.43 -20.65
N GLY A 313 -4.38 21.00 -21.19
CA GLY A 313 -3.32 20.23 -21.84
C GLY A 313 -2.49 19.41 -20.86
N GLY A 314 -1.99 18.26 -21.31
CA GLY A 314 -1.13 17.41 -20.48
C GLY A 314 0.18 18.07 -20.05
N ASP A 315 0.72 18.97 -20.86
CA ASP A 315 1.95 19.74 -20.56
C ASP A 315 1.73 20.88 -19.53
N SER A 316 0.49 21.12 -19.10
CA SER A 316 0.19 22.14 -18.10
C SER A 316 0.52 21.62 -16.72
N SER A 317 1.11 22.47 -15.85
CA SER A 317 1.36 22.11 -14.45
C SER A 317 0.06 21.96 -13.65
N LEU A 318 0.11 21.26 -12.53
CA LEU A 318 -1.02 21.21 -11.60
C LEU A 318 -1.29 22.57 -10.95
N GLU A 319 -0.28 23.43 -10.82
CA GLU A 319 -0.46 24.83 -10.43
C GLU A 319 -1.36 25.57 -11.45
N ALA A 320 -1.13 25.38 -12.77
CA ALA A 320 -1.98 25.96 -13.80
C ALA A 320 -3.41 25.36 -13.75
N LEU A 321 -3.57 24.09 -13.39
CA LEU A 321 -4.89 23.50 -13.17
C LEU A 321 -5.57 24.12 -11.93
N ALA A 322 -4.85 24.31 -10.82
CA ALA A 322 -5.38 24.98 -9.62
C ALA A 322 -5.87 26.38 -9.95
N ALA A 323 -5.05 27.20 -10.61
CA ALA A 323 -5.42 28.54 -11.05
C ALA A 323 -6.67 28.53 -11.94
N THR A 324 -6.76 27.60 -12.92
CA THR A 324 -7.91 27.46 -13.79
C THR A 324 -9.18 27.08 -13.01
N ILE A 325 -9.07 26.22 -12.00
CA ILE A 325 -10.20 25.84 -11.13
C ILE A 325 -10.68 27.05 -10.35
N LEU A 326 -9.77 27.72 -9.63
CA LEU A 326 -10.10 28.86 -8.78
C LEU A 326 -10.75 30.00 -9.61
N ASP A 327 -10.20 30.35 -10.77
CA ASP A 327 -10.78 31.33 -11.69
C ASP A 327 -12.19 30.89 -12.18
N ALA A 328 -12.37 29.60 -12.44
CA ALA A 328 -13.67 29.08 -12.91
C ALA A 328 -14.77 29.21 -11.85
N PHE A 329 -14.41 29.21 -10.55
CA PHE A 329 -15.31 29.40 -9.42
C PHE A 329 -15.29 30.82 -8.87
N SER A 330 -14.49 31.72 -9.44
CA SER A 330 -14.32 33.13 -9.02
C SER A 330 -13.76 33.23 -7.61
N PHE A 331 -12.79 32.38 -7.29
CA PHE A 331 -12.03 32.39 -6.03
C PHE A 331 -10.70 33.11 -6.23
N ASP A 332 -10.25 33.82 -5.22
CA ASP A 332 -8.90 34.41 -5.15
C ASP A 332 -7.85 33.29 -4.94
N GLN A 333 -6.61 33.53 -5.40
CA GLN A 333 -5.54 32.53 -5.35
C GLN A 333 -4.56 32.87 -4.21
N ASP A 334 -5.05 33.09 -3.03
CA ASP A 334 -4.30 33.67 -1.91
C ASP A 334 -4.04 32.69 -0.75
N HIS A 335 -4.44 31.43 -0.92
CA HIS A 335 -4.24 30.38 0.07
C HIS A 335 -3.50 29.16 -0.49
N LEU A 336 -2.91 28.38 0.43
CA LEU A 336 -2.28 27.11 0.10
C LEU A 336 -3.32 26.05 -0.30
N TYR A 337 -2.86 25.09 -1.10
CA TYR A 337 -3.71 23.99 -1.56
C TYR A 337 -2.92 22.69 -1.68
N ARG A 338 -3.65 21.59 -1.86
CA ARG A 338 -3.10 20.31 -2.27
C ARG A 338 -4.02 19.57 -3.20
N PHE A 339 -3.43 18.81 -4.12
CA PHE A 339 -4.11 17.76 -4.86
C PHE A 339 -3.88 16.42 -4.16
N SER A 340 -4.87 15.51 -4.23
CA SER A 340 -4.73 14.15 -3.72
C SER A 340 -5.42 13.15 -4.63
N TYR A 341 -4.79 12.00 -4.86
CA TYR A 341 -5.39 10.90 -5.61
C TYR A 341 -4.89 9.56 -5.12
N LYS A 342 -5.56 8.47 -5.53
CA LYS A 342 -5.09 7.11 -5.26
C LYS A 342 -4.26 6.60 -6.44
N ASP A 343 -3.02 6.19 -6.16
CA ASP A 343 -2.16 5.54 -7.15
C ASP A 343 -2.67 4.13 -7.52
N ARG A 344 -2.00 3.47 -8.46
CA ARG A 344 -2.36 2.11 -8.86
C ARG A 344 -2.31 1.10 -7.72
N PHE A 345 -1.52 1.34 -6.69
CA PHE A 345 -1.38 0.49 -5.51
C PHE A 345 -2.47 0.76 -4.47
N GLY A 346 -3.24 1.84 -4.63
CA GLY A 346 -4.28 2.28 -3.72
C GLY A 346 -3.76 3.17 -2.59
N ARG A 347 -2.52 3.66 -2.68
CA ARG A 347 -1.95 4.62 -1.72
C ARG A 347 -2.39 6.04 -2.07
N SER A 348 -2.54 6.89 -1.08
CA SER A 348 -2.74 8.33 -1.29
C SER A 348 -1.44 8.96 -1.80
N VAL A 349 -1.53 9.73 -2.86
CA VAL A 349 -0.47 10.60 -3.35
C VAL A 349 -0.95 12.02 -3.14
N GLU A 350 -0.14 12.85 -2.52
CA GLU A 350 -0.41 14.28 -2.32
C GLU A 350 0.61 15.10 -3.10
N ILE A 351 0.13 16.19 -3.74
CA ILE A 351 0.93 17.14 -4.48
C ILE A 351 0.56 18.52 -3.95
N HIS A 352 1.55 19.22 -3.44
CA HIS A 352 1.36 20.40 -2.64
C HIS A 352 1.55 21.70 -3.43
N HIS A 353 0.99 22.78 -2.90
CA HIS A 353 1.29 24.14 -3.35
C HIS A 353 2.81 24.37 -3.40
N PRO A 354 3.35 25.08 -4.41
CA PRO A 354 4.80 25.30 -4.50
C PRO A 354 5.46 25.82 -3.22
N ASP A 355 4.82 26.75 -2.52
CA ASP A 355 5.36 27.36 -1.30
C ASP A 355 5.33 26.44 -0.06
N SER A 356 4.68 25.27 -0.15
CA SER A 356 4.57 24.32 0.96
C SER A 356 5.13 22.93 0.64
N ALA A 357 5.59 22.69 -0.58
CA ALA A 357 6.06 21.37 -1.01
C ALA A 357 7.27 20.89 -0.17
N ASP A 358 8.21 21.77 0.13
CA ASP A 358 9.40 21.46 0.93
C ASP A 358 9.06 21.12 2.39
N ASP A 359 8.00 21.71 2.96
CA ASP A 359 7.58 21.45 4.34
C ASP A 359 6.99 20.06 4.53
N PHE A 360 6.43 19.46 3.46
CA PHE A 360 5.74 18.17 3.49
C PHE A 360 6.53 17.04 2.81
N ASP A 361 7.77 17.28 2.35
CA ASP A 361 8.55 16.31 1.57
C ASP A 361 7.73 15.74 0.39
N GLY A 362 6.89 16.57 -0.22
CA GLY A 362 5.94 16.23 -1.26
C GLY A 362 6.30 16.82 -2.62
N ALA A 363 5.70 16.31 -3.68
CA ALA A 363 5.85 16.85 -5.02
C ALA A 363 5.21 18.24 -5.12
N SER A 364 5.88 19.17 -5.81
CA SER A 364 5.38 20.51 -6.07
C SER A 364 4.40 20.53 -7.25
N ALA A 365 3.27 21.22 -7.09
CA ALA A 365 2.29 21.41 -8.16
C ALA A 365 2.83 22.23 -9.35
N ALA A 366 3.91 22.98 -9.16
CA ALA A 366 4.61 23.67 -10.25
C ALA A 366 5.44 22.72 -11.12
N GLU A 367 5.94 21.61 -10.55
CA GLU A 367 6.83 20.66 -11.22
C GLU A 367 6.07 19.48 -11.84
N VAL A 368 4.95 19.07 -11.24
CA VAL A 368 4.12 17.98 -11.74
C VAL A 368 3.14 18.51 -12.79
N THR A 369 3.12 17.88 -13.96
CA THR A 369 2.17 18.24 -15.01
C THR A 369 0.93 17.32 -14.98
N VAL A 370 -0.16 17.77 -15.62
CA VAL A 370 -1.40 17.01 -15.71
C VAL A 370 -1.17 15.66 -16.40
N GLY A 371 -0.29 15.64 -17.44
CA GLY A 371 0.03 14.42 -18.19
C GLY A 371 0.89 13.40 -17.43
N ASP A 372 1.54 13.80 -16.31
CA ASP A 372 2.29 12.89 -15.43
C ASP A 372 1.36 12.07 -14.54
N LEU A 373 0.12 12.53 -14.34
CA LEU A 373 -0.84 11.78 -13.54
C LEU A 373 -1.28 10.50 -14.28
N PRO A 374 -1.55 9.40 -13.56
CA PRO A 374 -2.01 8.14 -14.15
C PRO A 374 -3.49 8.22 -14.56
N LEU A 375 -3.85 9.20 -15.38
CA LEU A 375 -5.22 9.52 -15.71
C LEU A 375 -5.92 8.40 -16.47
N TYR A 376 -7.13 8.11 -16.06
CA TYR A 376 -8.08 7.24 -16.76
C TYR A 376 -9.51 7.78 -16.58
N GLN A 377 -10.39 7.45 -17.49
CA GLN A 377 -11.79 7.88 -17.41
C GLN A 377 -12.44 7.40 -16.09
N GLY A 378 -13.02 8.31 -15.36
CA GLY A 378 -13.65 8.07 -14.06
C GLY A 378 -12.72 8.20 -12.85
N MET A 379 -11.41 8.45 -13.06
CA MET A 379 -10.49 8.74 -11.97
C MET A 379 -10.94 9.98 -11.20
N ARG A 380 -10.81 9.94 -9.88
CA ARG A 380 -11.10 11.08 -9.00
C ARG A 380 -9.82 11.62 -8.38
N ILE A 381 -9.74 12.94 -8.34
CA ILE A 381 -8.67 13.72 -7.75
C ILE A 381 -9.33 14.72 -6.80
N GLY A 382 -8.93 14.73 -5.53
CA GLY A 382 -9.32 15.78 -4.58
C GLY A 382 -8.45 17.01 -4.78
N PHE A 383 -9.04 18.19 -4.70
CA PHE A 383 -8.32 19.45 -4.66
C PHE A 383 -8.84 20.22 -3.44
N LEU A 384 -8.04 20.28 -2.40
CA LEU A 384 -8.33 21.00 -1.18
C LEU A 384 -7.61 22.35 -1.24
N PHE A 385 -8.40 23.43 -1.26
CA PHE A 385 -7.94 24.80 -1.24
C PHE A 385 -8.30 25.44 0.10
N ASP A 386 -7.42 26.22 0.64
CA ASP A 386 -7.50 26.85 1.96
C ASP A 386 -7.70 25.84 3.11
N PHE A 387 -6.61 25.53 3.84
CA PHE A 387 -6.65 24.56 4.93
C PHE A 387 -7.48 25.03 6.15
N GLY A 388 -7.79 26.33 6.23
CA GLY A 388 -8.66 26.91 7.25
C GLY A 388 -10.13 26.68 6.94
N ASP A 389 -10.59 27.16 5.77
CA ASP A 389 -11.98 27.08 5.33
C ASP A 389 -12.32 25.75 4.64
N GLN A 390 -11.31 24.97 4.24
CA GLN A 390 -11.42 23.62 3.69
C GLN A 390 -12.34 23.53 2.45
N TRP A 391 -12.07 24.33 1.44
CA TRP A 391 -12.76 24.22 0.15
C TRP A 391 -12.35 22.92 -0.56
N ASP A 392 -13.22 21.91 -0.50
CA ASP A 392 -12.95 20.55 -1.02
C ASP A 392 -13.64 20.40 -2.39
N PHE A 393 -12.82 20.41 -3.45
CA PHE A 393 -13.24 20.21 -4.83
C PHE A 393 -13.01 18.75 -5.23
N ASP A 394 -14.02 18.13 -5.82
CA ASP A 394 -13.95 16.79 -6.43
C ASP A 394 -13.73 16.91 -7.93
N ILE A 395 -12.58 16.50 -8.41
CA ILE A 395 -12.19 16.51 -9.82
C ILE A 395 -12.39 15.10 -10.38
N GLN A 396 -13.32 14.94 -11.30
CA GLN A 396 -13.54 13.70 -12.03
C GLN A 396 -12.98 13.79 -13.43
N THR A 397 -12.08 12.88 -13.81
CA THR A 397 -11.62 12.73 -15.20
C THR A 397 -12.76 12.20 -16.06
N GLU A 398 -13.33 13.02 -16.95
CA GLU A 398 -14.38 12.59 -17.86
C GLU A 398 -13.80 11.92 -19.11
N ASN A 399 -12.68 12.45 -19.62
CA ASN A 399 -11.99 11.87 -20.76
C ASN A 399 -10.51 12.23 -20.77
N VAL A 400 -9.70 11.42 -21.43
CA VAL A 400 -8.25 11.63 -21.61
C VAL A 400 -7.91 11.73 -23.10
N ASN A 401 -6.95 12.59 -23.46
CA ASN A 401 -6.49 12.81 -24.84
C ASN A 401 -7.61 13.18 -25.81
N VAL A 402 -8.48 14.12 -25.43
CA VAL A 402 -9.61 14.58 -26.26
C VAL A 402 -9.17 15.59 -27.30
N GLY A 403 -8.96 15.15 -28.53
CA GLY A 403 -8.83 16.00 -29.72
C GLY A 403 -7.84 17.18 -29.61
N ALA A 404 -7.96 18.14 -30.49
CA ALA A 404 -7.17 19.37 -30.46
C ALA A 404 -7.85 20.43 -29.58
N MET A 405 -7.08 21.10 -28.74
CA MET A 405 -7.51 22.22 -27.92
C MET A 405 -6.80 23.50 -28.35
N VAL A 406 -7.49 24.64 -28.31
CA VAL A 406 -6.91 25.95 -28.53
C VAL A 406 -6.56 26.57 -27.18
N GLY A 407 -5.28 26.78 -26.93
CA GLY A 407 -4.78 27.29 -25.65
C GLY A 407 -4.42 26.22 -24.64
N LYS A 408 -3.93 26.63 -23.44
CA LYS A 408 -3.44 25.72 -22.38
C LYS A 408 -4.56 25.17 -21.49
N SER A 409 -5.61 25.96 -21.24
CA SER A 409 -6.80 25.56 -20.46
C SER A 409 -8.04 26.29 -20.95
N GLN A 410 -9.21 25.66 -20.78
CA GLN A 410 -10.50 26.22 -21.18
C GLN A 410 -11.63 25.72 -20.28
N VAL A 411 -12.46 26.65 -19.78
CA VAL A 411 -13.72 26.32 -19.11
C VAL A 411 -14.80 26.15 -20.19
N LEU A 412 -15.29 24.92 -20.38
CA LEU A 412 -16.25 24.57 -21.43
C LEU A 412 -17.71 24.75 -20.99
N GLU A 413 -17.96 24.49 -19.70
CA GLU A 413 -19.33 24.53 -19.16
C GLU A 413 -19.30 24.93 -17.67
N ARG A 414 -20.35 25.66 -17.29
CA ARG A 414 -20.60 26.10 -15.92
C ARG A 414 -21.99 25.71 -15.49
N HIS A 415 -22.14 25.14 -14.30
CA HIS A 415 -23.44 24.78 -13.74
C HIS A 415 -23.47 25.17 -12.25
N GLY A 416 -24.58 25.84 -11.87
CA GLY A 416 -24.74 26.35 -10.51
C GLY A 416 -23.90 27.60 -10.23
N GLU A 417 -24.33 28.38 -9.26
CA GLU A 417 -23.57 29.51 -8.74
C GLU A 417 -22.48 29.04 -7.78
N ALA A 418 -21.28 29.60 -7.89
CA ALA A 418 -20.23 29.38 -6.96
C ALA A 418 -20.56 30.05 -5.63
N PRO A 419 -20.22 29.44 -4.47
CA PRO A 419 -20.32 30.13 -3.19
C PRO A 419 -19.35 31.31 -3.14
N GLU A 420 -19.64 32.30 -2.30
CA GLU A 420 -18.68 33.36 -1.99
C GLU A 420 -17.55 32.78 -1.15
N GLN A 421 -16.29 33.00 -1.57
CA GLN A 421 -15.10 32.49 -0.87
C GLN A 421 -15.00 33.01 0.58
N TYR A 422 -15.36 34.27 0.77
CA TYR A 422 -15.34 34.97 2.07
C TYR A 422 -16.75 35.33 2.54
N GLY A 423 -17.72 34.47 2.31
CA GLY A 423 -19.10 34.64 2.76
C GLY A 423 -19.13 34.83 4.28
N GLY A 424 -19.63 35.97 4.72
CA GLY A 424 -19.68 36.32 6.12
C GLY A 424 -20.46 35.30 6.95
N TRP A 425 -19.90 34.99 8.09
CA TRP A 425 -20.49 34.18 9.18
C TRP A 425 -21.65 34.95 9.83
#